data_909455f2e9bc2bdfbf5fcaf7352bf64d
#
_entry.id   909455f2e9bc2bdfbf5fcaf7352bf64d
#
_cell.length_a   1.000
_cell.length_b   1.000
_cell.length_c   1.000
_cell.angle_alpha   90.00
_cell.angle_beta   90.00
_cell.angle_gamma   90.00
#
_symmetry.space_group_name_H-M   'P 1'
#
loop_
_entity.id
_entity.type
_entity.pdbx_description
1 polymer ?
#
loop_
_entity_poly.entity_id
_entity_poly.type
_entity_poly.pdbx_seq_one_letter_code
_entity_poly.pdbx_strand_id
1 'polypeptide(L)'
;MKIIIIGAGPGGYETALDAAKRGMSVTLFEGAHLGGTCLNEGCIPTKCLCKNAEVLTQFKEADKFGIDDFQFTFDFSKVMARKNEVIATLREGIASLMKAAKVNVVEAYASFKDAKTIVANGEEYTADNIIIATGSTSRSLPIPGADLDCVMNSTDLLNIDRIPESICIVGGG
;
A
#
# COMPACT_ATOMS: atom_id res chain seq x y z
N MET A 1 -15.23 -22.55 13.14
CA MET A 1 -13.97 -22.72 12.42
C MET A 1 -13.10 -21.50 12.69
N LYS A 2 -11.84 -21.72 13.04
CA LYS A 2 -10.83 -20.67 13.25
C LYS A 2 -9.94 -20.55 12.03
N ILE A 3 -9.71 -19.32 11.57
CA ILE A 3 -8.83 -19.03 10.45
C ILE A 3 -7.77 -18.02 10.87
N ILE A 4 -6.53 -18.27 10.49
CA ILE A 4 -5.43 -17.31 10.53
C ILE A 4 -5.14 -16.85 9.12
N ILE A 5 -4.92 -15.53 8.95
CA ILE A 5 -4.49 -14.93 7.67
C ILE A 5 -3.21 -14.15 7.95
N ILE A 6 -2.18 -14.35 7.14
CA ILE A 6 -0.88 -13.68 7.27
C ILE A 6 -0.74 -12.71 6.12
N GLY A 7 -0.70 -11.41 6.42
CA GLY A 7 -0.66 -10.29 5.49
C GLY A 7 -2.04 -9.65 5.27
N ALA A 8 -2.12 -8.35 5.43
CA ALA A 8 -3.34 -7.55 5.31
C ALA A 8 -3.37 -6.68 4.04
N GLY A 9 -2.76 -7.16 2.97
CA GLY A 9 -2.99 -6.64 1.62
C GLY A 9 -4.41 -6.98 1.13
N PRO A 10 -4.79 -6.59 -0.11
CA PRO A 10 -6.14 -6.85 -0.65
C PRO A 10 -6.56 -8.31 -0.54
N GLY A 11 -5.66 -9.27 -0.84
CA GLY A 11 -5.94 -10.69 -0.68
C GLY A 11 -6.21 -11.13 0.75
N GLY A 12 -5.58 -10.48 1.73
CA GLY A 12 -5.73 -10.82 3.15
C GLY A 12 -6.94 -10.16 3.81
N TYR A 13 -7.04 -8.83 3.77
CA TYR A 13 -8.12 -8.14 4.50
C TYR A 13 -9.50 -8.40 3.88
N GLU A 14 -9.63 -8.51 2.56
CA GLU A 14 -10.90 -8.87 1.92
C GLU A 14 -11.34 -10.30 2.31
N THR A 15 -10.39 -11.25 2.30
CA THR A 15 -10.65 -12.62 2.74
C THR A 15 -11.04 -12.66 4.22
N ALA A 16 -10.40 -11.85 5.08
CA ALA A 16 -10.73 -11.75 6.49
C ALA A 16 -12.17 -11.27 6.70
N LEU A 17 -12.59 -10.24 5.94
CA LEU A 17 -13.96 -9.73 5.97
C LEU A 17 -14.98 -10.78 5.53
N ASP A 18 -14.72 -11.48 4.42
CA ASP A 18 -15.63 -12.50 3.92
C ASP A 18 -15.75 -13.69 4.89
N ALA A 19 -14.63 -14.17 5.42
CA ALA A 19 -14.62 -15.23 6.41
C ALA A 19 -15.38 -14.84 7.69
N ALA A 20 -15.17 -13.63 8.18
CA ALA A 20 -15.88 -13.13 9.37
C ALA A 20 -17.40 -13.01 9.13
N LYS A 21 -17.82 -12.51 7.95
CA LYS A 21 -19.26 -12.46 7.55
C LYS A 21 -19.89 -13.84 7.51
N ARG A 22 -19.12 -14.89 7.21
CA ARG A 22 -19.57 -16.30 7.25
C ARG A 22 -19.53 -16.93 8.64
N GLY A 23 -19.29 -16.13 9.69
CA GLY A 23 -19.29 -16.58 11.08
C GLY A 23 -18.03 -17.32 11.53
N MET A 24 -16.91 -17.17 10.82
CA MET A 24 -15.64 -17.74 11.22
C MET A 24 -14.92 -16.83 12.21
N SER A 25 -14.15 -17.39 13.13
CA SER A 25 -13.25 -16.64 14.00
C SER A 25 -11.96 -16.38 13.24
N VAL A 26 -11.66 -15.12 12.96
CA VAL A 26 -10.52 -14.72 12.12
C VAL A 26 -9.49 -13.95 12.92
N THR A 27 -8.21 -14.36 12.80
CA THR A 27 -7.04 -13.59 13.23
C THR A 27 -6.23 -13.20 12.01
N LEU A 28 -5.98 -11.91 11.82
CA LEU A 28 -5.25 -11.32 10.71
C LEU A 28 -3.94 -10.74 11.24
N PHE A 29 -2.81 -11.22 10.74
CA PHE A 29 -1.47 -10.70 11.06
C PHE A 29 -1.00 -9.73 10.01
N GLU A 30 -0.49 -8.56 10.42
CA GLU A 30 0.13 -7.57 9.56
C GLU A 30 1.38 -6.98 10.23
N GLY A 31 2.52 -7.11 9.57
CA GLY A 31 3.81 -6.66 10.11
C GLY A 31 4.15 -5.20 9.82
N ALA A 32 3.41 -4.54 8.93
CA ALA A 32 3.65 -3.16 8.53
C ALA A 32 2.36 -2.32 8.59
N HIS A 33 1.60 -2.29 7.48
CA HIS A 33 0.40 -1.46 7.38
C HIS A 33 -0.75 -2.17 6.68
N LEU A 34 -1.95 -2.05 7.22
CA LEU A 34 -3.18 -2.51 6.58
C LEU A 34 -3.30 -1.96 5.15
N GLY A 35 -3.82 -2.77 4.22
CA GLY A 35 -4.01 -2.41 2.82
C GLY A 35 -2.90 -2.89 1.88
N GLY A 36 -1.75 -3.33 2.43
CA GLY A 36 -0.64 -3.91 1.68
C GLY A 36 -0.06 -2.95 0.62
N THR A 37 0.68 -3.50 -0.34
CA THR A 37 1.38 -2.74 -1.39
C THR A 37 0.43 -1.85 -2.19
N CYS A 38 -0.73 -2.32 -2.60
CA CYS A 38 -1.65 -1.55 -3.44
C CYS A 38 -2.05 -0.22 -2.78
N LEU A 39 -2.44 -0.23 -1.52
CA LEU A 39 -2.86 0.97 -0.81
C LEU A 39 -1.68 1.86 -0.42
N ASN A 40 -0.59 1.27 0.05
CA ASN A 40 0.48 2.01 0.70
C ASN A 40 1.60 2.44 -0.26
N GLU A 41 1.94 1.60 -1.24
CA GLU A 41 3.15 1.70 -2.06
C GLU A 41 2.91 1.39 -3.54
N GLY A 42 1.65 1.42 -4.00
CA GLY A 42 1.30 1.03 -5.37
C GLY A 42 0.16 1.83 -5.96
N CYS A 43 -1.02 1.21 -6.03
CA CYS A 43 -2.17 1.73 -6.77
C CYS A 43 -2.62 3.12 -6.32
N ILE A 44 -2.80 3.30 -5.02
CA ILE A 44 -3.36 4.53 -4.46
C ILE A 44 -2.39 5.71 -4.59
N PRO A 45 -1.13 5.63 -4.08
CA PRO A 45 -0.20 6.73 -4.25
C PRO A 45 0.07 7.06 -5.72
N THR A 46 0.19 6.08 -6.60
CA THR A 46 0.36 6.30 -8.04
C THR A 46 -0.82 7.10 -8.61
N LYS A 47 -2.06 6.69 -8.31
CA LYS A 47 -3.26 7.39 -8.79
C LYS A 47 -3.37 8.81 -8.22
N CYS A 48 -2.93 9.04 -6.99
CA CYS A 48 -2.87 10.38 -6.41
C CYS A 48 -1.93 11.29 -7.22
N LEU A 49 -0.73 10.80 -7.57
CA LEU A 49 0.24 11.55 -8.36
C LEU A 49 -0.23 11.75 -9.81
N CYS A 50 -0.78 10.72 -10.45
CA CYS A 50 -1.36 10.82 -11.79
C CYS A 50 -2.48 11.87 -11.84
N LYS A 51 -3.36 11.91 -10.82
CA LYS A 51 -4.43 12.92 -10.77
C LYS A 51 -3.87 14.35 -10.64
N ASN A 52 -2.80 14.56 -9.88
CA ASN A 52 -2.14 15.86 -9.85
C ASN A 52 -1.54 16.25 -11.21
N ALA A 53 -0.90 15.30 -11.91
CA ALA A 53 -0.36 15.54 -13.26
C ALA A 53 -1.48 15.89 -14.26
N GLU A 54 -2.62 15.18 -14.19
CA GLU A 54 -3.81 15.47 -14.99
C GLU A 54 -4.31 16.89 -14.76
N VAL A 55 -4.45 17.32 -13.50
CA VAL A 55 -4.89 18.68 -13.15
C VAL A 55 -3.91 19.72 -13.72
N LEU A 56 -2.60 19.50 -13.58
CA LEU A 56 -1.60 20.42 -14.16
C LEU A 56 -1.68 20.49 -15.69
N THR A 57 -1.96 19.37 -16.35
CA THR A 57 -2.17 19.34 -17.80
C THR A 57 -3.41 20.15 -18.19
N GLN A 58 -4.51 20.01 -17.47
CA GLN A 58 -5.72 20.80 -17.70
C GLN A 58 -5.46 22.31 -17.53
N PHE A 59 -4.67 22.70 -16.54
CA PHE A 59 -4.26 24.11 -16.39
C PHE A 59 -3.42 24.62 -17.57
N LYS A 60 -2.50 23.80 -18.08
CA LYS A 60 -1.68 24.18 -19.25
C LYS A 60 -2.48 24.30 -20.55
N GLU A 61 -3.63 23.68 -20.61
CA GLU A 61 -4.53 23.65 -21.78
C GLU A 61 -5.78 24.53 -21.57
N ALA A 62 -5.81 25.34 -20.53
CA ALA A 62 -6.99 26.11 -20.15
C ALA A 62 -7.40 27.15 -21.21
N ASP A 63 -6.46 27.68 -21.98
CA ASP A 63 -6.69 28.57 -23.12
C ASP A 63 -7.61 27.96 -24.17
N LYS A 64 -7.53 26.63 -24.41
CA LYS A 64 -8.44 25.92 -25.32
C LYS A 64 -9.91 25.96 -24.88
N PHE A 65 -10.15 26.28 -23.61
CA PHE A 65 -11.47 26.36 -22.99
C PHE A 65 -11.90 27.80 -22.69
N GLY A 66 -11.16 28.80 -23.22
CA GLY A 66 -11.45 30.21 -23.04
C GLY A 66 -11.09 30.74 -21.65
N ILE A 67 -10.16 30.09 -20.98
CA ILE A 67 -9.60 30.54 -19.69
C ILE A 67 -8.20 31.07 -19.94
N ASP A 68 -8.10 32.38 -20.11
CA ASP A 68 -6.85 33.09 -20.43
C ASP A 68 -6.33 33.82 -19.20
N ASP A 69 -5.06 34.22 -19.22
CA ASP A 69 -4.40 35.11 -18.26
C ASP A 69 -4.44 34.67 -16.79
N PHE A 70 -4.54 33.37 -16.53
CA PHE A 70 -4.49 32.87 -15.16
C PHE A 70 -3.04 32.60 -14.70
N GLN A 71 -2.77 32.81 -13.44
CA GLN A 71 -1.49 32.49 -12.80
C GLN A 71 -1.71 31.47 -11.69
N PHE A 72 -0.81 30.50 -11.58
CA PHE A 72 -0.82 29.54 -10.51
C PHE A 72 0.60 29.25 -10.00
N THR A 73 0.70 28.85 -8.76
CA THR A 73 1.93 28.33 -8.16
C THR A 73 1.78 26.84 -7.93
N PHE A 74 2.85 26.10 -8.15
CA PHE A 74 2.90 24.65 -7.91
C PHE A 74 3.80 24.37 -6.70
N ASP A 75 3.29 23.57 -5.78
CA ASP A 75 3.99 23.15 -4.57
C ASP A 75 3.94 21.62 -4.46
N PHE A 76 5.06 20.96 -4.75
CA PHE A 76 5.15 19.51 -4.73
C PHE A 76 4.97 18.93 -3.32
N SER A 77 5.33 19.67 -2.27
CA SER A 77 5.15 19.20 -0.89
C SER A 77 3.66 19.00 -0.54
N LYS A 78 2.78 19.87 -1.05
CA LYS A 78 1.33 19.73 -0.91
C LYS A 78 0.78 18.54 -1.67
N VAL A 79 1.36 18.21 -2.83
CA VAL A 79 1.00 17.00 -3.59
C VAL A 79 1.29 15.76 -2.76
N MET A 80 2.49 15.69 -2.17
CA MET A 80 2.91 14.57 -1.34
C MET A 80 2.12 14.48 -0.03
N ALA A 81 1.82 15.62 0.60
CA ALA A 81 0.97 15.66 1.79
C ALA A 81 -0.43 15.11 1.50
N ARG A 82 -1.09 15.56 0.40
CA ARG A 82 -2.38 15.04 -0.04
C ARG A 82 -2.35 13.53 -0.30
N LYS A 83 -1.30 13.04 -0.98
CA LYS A 83 -1.12 11.59 -1.21
C LYS A 83 -1.10 10.83 0.12
N ASN A 84 -0.33 11.31 1.09
CA ASN A 84 -0.20 10.66 2.40
C ASN A 84 -1.52 10.70 3.19
N GLU A 85 -2.27 11.80 3.13
CA GLU A 85 -3.59 11.92 3.76
C GLU A 85 -4.59 10.91 3.19
N VAL A 86 -4.64 10.75 1.86
CA VAL A 86 -5.50 9.75 1.21
C VAL A 86 -5.15 8.33 1.67
N ILE A 87 -3.86 8.00 1.74
CA ILE A 87 -3.40 6.70 2.23
C ILE A 87 -3.83 6.49 3.68
N ALA A 88 -3.62 7.47 4.56
CA ALA A 88 -3.99 7.38 5.97
C ALA A 88 -5.51 7.16 6.14
N THR A 89 -6.32 7.96 5.45
CA THR A 89 -7.79 7.83 5.48
C THR A 89 -8.25 6.42 5.07
N LEU A 90 -7.66 5.86 4.02
CA LEU A 90 -8.02 4.52 3.55
C LEU A 90 -7.56 3.42 4.51
N ARG A 91 -6.38 3.56 5.16
CA ARG A 91 -5.93 2.65 6.23
C ARG A 91 -6.92 2.63 7.39
N GLU A 92 -7.33 3.81 7.86
CA GLU A 92 -8.33 3.95 8.93
C GLU A 92 -9.67 3.32 8.53
N GLY A 93 -10.07 3.45 7.27
CA GLY A 93 -11.25 2.79 6.72
C GLY A 93 -11.18 1.27 6.84
N ILE A 94 -10.04 0.66 6.44
CA ILE A 94 -9.82 -0.79 6.57
C ILE A 94 -9.82 -1.20 8.04
N ALA A 95 -9.12 -0.47 8.92
CA ALA A 95 -9.09 -0.76 10.34
C ALA A 95 -10.50 -0.76 10.96
N SER A 96 -11.32 0.22 10.56
CA SER A 96 -12.72 0.33 10.98
C SER A 96 -13.57 -0.86 10.51
N LEU A 97 -13.36 -1.31 9.26
CA LEU A 97 -14.03 -2.49 8.71
C LEU A 97 -13.64 -3.78 9.46
N MET A 98 -12.33 -3.97 9.75
CA MET A 98 -11.84 -5.09 10.54
C MET A 98 -12.50 -5.12 11.94
N LYS A 99 -12.52 -3.97 12.61
CA LYS A 99 -13.15 -3.81 13.93
C LYS A 99 -14.64 -4.12 13.88
N ALA A 100 -15.37 -3.57 12.92
CA ALA A 100 -16.81 -3.82 12.75
C ALA A 100 -17.13 -5.30 12.48
N ALA A 101 -16.28 -5.98 11.70
CA ALA A 101 -16.39 -7.40 11.42
C ALA A 101 -15.88 -8.30 12.56
N LYS A 102 -15.36 -7.74 13.65
CA LYS A 102 -14.77 -8.46 14.80
C LYS A 102 -13.58 -9.35 14.39
N VAL A 103 -12.83 -8.96 13.38
CA VAL A 103 -11.57 -9.59 13.03
C VAL A 103 -10.53 -9.19 14.07
N ASN A 104 -9.82 -10.18 14.63
CA ASN A 104 -8.69 -9.94 15.53
C ASN A 104 -7.46 -9.57 14.68
N VAL A 105 -7.11 -8.29 14.62
CA VAL A 105 -5.92 -7.81 13.93
C VAL A 105 -4.75 -7.80 14.90
N VAL A 106 -3.65 -8.47 14.53
CA VAL A 106 -2.41 -8.54 15.29
C VAL A 106 -1.31 -7.85 14.49
N GLU A 107 -0.83 -6.73 15.00
CA GLU A 107 0.28 -5.97 14.39
C GLU A 107 1.60 -6.67 14.73
N ALA A 108 2.00 -7.61 13.90
CA ALA A 108 3.24 -8.38 14.06
C ALA A 108 3.62 -9.12 12.79
N TYR A 109 4.92 -9.34 12.62
CA TYR A 109 5.42 -10.37 11.72
C TYR A 109 5.15 -11.75 12.31
N ALA A 110 4.60 -12.63 11.49
CA ALA A 110 4.21 -13.97 11.88
C ALA A 110 5.13 -15.02 11.24
N SER A 111 5.46 -16.06 12.00
CA SER A 111 6.22 -17.22 11.53
C SER A 111 5.51 -18.52 11.85
N PHE A 112 5.73 -19.54 11.02
CA PHE A 112 5.21 -20.88 11.27
C PHE A 112 6.04 -21.59 12.35
N LYS A 113 5.39 -22.14 13.36
CA LYS A 113 5.95 -23.14 14.25
C LYS A 113 5.72 -24.54 13.70
N ASP A 114 4.51 -24.79 13.21
CA ASP A 114 4.08 -26.01 12.56
C ASP A 114 2.93 -25.72 11.58
N ALA A 115 2.34 -26.76 10.99
CA ALA A 115 1.27 -26.62 9.98
C ALA A 115 -0.03 -25.94 10.47
N LYS A 116 -0.22 -25.79 11.78
CA LYS A 116 -1.43 -25.21 12.39
C LYS A 116 -1.14 -24.13 13.42
N THR A 117 0.13 -23.87 13.70
CA THR A 117 0.55 -22.94 14.75
C THR A 117 1.45 -21.83 14.17
N ILE A 118 1.04 -20.60 14.40
CA ILE A 118 1.79 -19.38 14.10
C ILE A 118 2.34 -18.81 15.39
N VAL A 119 3.55 -18.27 15.33
CA VAL A 119 4.19 -17.48 16.41
C VAL A 119 4.30 -16.04 15.98
N ALA A 120 3.84 -15.13 16.82
CA ALA A 120 3.96 -13.68 16.63
C ALA A 120 4.07 -13.00 18.02
N ASN A 121 4.98 -12.03 18.18
CA ASN A 121 5.23 -11.33 19.44
C ASN A 121 5.48 -12.26 20.64
N GLY A 122 6.06 -13.45 20.41
CA GLY A 122 6.31 -14.44 21.46
C GLY A 122 5.09 -15.27 21.89
N GLU A 123 3.93 -15.06 21.28
CA GLU A 123 2.70 -15.81 21.54
C GLU A 123 2.41 -16.82 20.42
N GLU A 124 1.74 -17.92 20.77
CA GLU A 124 1.32 -18.96 19.84
C GLU A 124 -0.18 -18.84 19.51
N TYR A 125 -0.49 -18.89 18.23
CA TYR A 125 -1.85 -18.83 17.69
C TYR A 125 -2.13 -20.07 16.87
N THR A 126 -3.22 -20.77 17.16
CA THR A 126 -3.63 -22.00 16.47
C THR A 126 -4.90 -21.79 15.68
N ALA A 127 -5.03 -22.40 14.51
CA ALA A 127 -6.22 -22.35 13.67
C ALA A 127 -6.48 -23.69 12.95
N ASP A 128 -7.71 -23.83 12.47
CA ASP A 128 -8.09 -24.96 11.61
C ASP A 128 -7.42 -24.85 10.23
N ASN A 129 -7.34 -23.62 9.71
CA ASN A 129 -6.72 -23.28 8.44
C ASN A 129 -5.91 -21.99 8.54
N ILE A 130 -4.81 -21.92 7.78
CA ILE A 130 -3.94 -20.75 7.69
C ILE A 130 -3.84 -20.33 6.22
N ILE A 131 -4.09 -19.04 5.95
CA ILE A 131 -4.00 -18.43 4.62
C ILE A 131 -2.76 -17.55 4.58
N ILE A 132 -1.89 -17.79 3.59
CA ILE A 132 -0.70 -16.99 3.35
C ILE A 132 -1.05 -15.95 2.28
N ALA A 133 -1.06 -14.69 2.67
CA ALA A 133 -1.35 -13.53 1.81
C ALA A 133 -0.27 -12.44 1.94
N THR A 134 0.99 -12.85 2.10
CA THR A 134 2.13 -12.00 2.44
C THR A 134 2.61 -11.10 1.31
N GLY A 135 2.05 -11.24 0.10
CA GLY A 135 2.42 -10.42 -1.05
C GLY A 135 3.82 -10.72 -1.58
N SER A 136 4.46 -9.68 -2.10
CA SER A 136 5.80 -9.76 -2.71
C SER A 136 6.56 -8.45 -2.48
N THR A 137 7.87 -8.49 -2.64
CA THR A 137 8.76 -7.32 -2.58
C THR A 137 9.46 -7.10 -3.91
N SER A 138 9.85 -5.85 -4.18
CA SER A 138 10.66 -5.51 -5.34
C SER A 138 12.00 -6.24 -5.29
N ARG A 139 12.40 -6.85 -6.40
CA ARG A 139 13.68 -7.54 -6.53
C ARG A 139 14.71 -6.58 -7.11
N SER A 140 15.87 -6.45 -6.47
CA SER A 140 17.02 -5.77 -7.04
C SER A 140 17.57 -6.55 -8.23
N LEU A 141 17.98 -5.82 -9.29
CA LEU A 141 18.61 -6.42 -10.45
C LEU A 141 20.07 -6.76 -10.13
N PRO A 142 20.58 -7.95 -10.54
CA PRO A 142 21.98 -8.34 -10.33
C PRO A 142 22.89 -7.73 -11.42
N ILE A 143 22.89 -6.40 -11.51
CA ILE A 143 23.72 -5.65 -12.48
C ILE A 143 24.59 -4.63 -11.73
N PRO A 144 25.78 -4.31 -12.23
CA PRO A 144 26.65 -3.31 -11.62
C PRO A 144 25.95 -1.94 -11.50
N GLY A 145 26.00 -1.34 -10.31
CA GLY A 145 25.40 -0.04 -10.03
C GLY A 145 23.92 -0.06 -9.64
N ALA A 146 23.26 -1.23 -9.54
CA ALA A 146 21.88 -1.32 -9.08
C ALA A 146 21.71 -0.96 -7.60
N ASP A 147 22.80 -0.89 -6.85
CA ASP A 147 22.90 -0.55 -5.44
C ASP A 147 23.32 0.91 -5.17
N LEU A 148 23.46 1.73 -6.22
CA LEU A 148 23.79 3.15 -6.08
C LEU A 148 22.59 3.93 -5.48
N ASP A 149 22.89 4.96 -4.68
CA ASP A 149 21.90 5.81 -4.01
C ASP A 149 20.90 6.50 -4.95
N CYS A 150 21.27 6.68 -6.23
CA CYS A 150 20.38 7.26 -7.24
C CYS A 150 19.42 6.25 -7.86
N VAL A 151 19.57 4.96 -7.57
CA VAL A 151 18.71 3.90 -8.10
C VAL A 151 17.54 3.68 -7.14
N MET A 152 16.36 3.87 -7.66
CA MET A 152 15.11 3.79 -6.91
C MET A 152 14.24 2.66 -7.46
N ASN A 153 13.55 1.96 -6.58
CA ASN A 153 12.42 1.12 -6.96
C ASN A 153 11.10 1.94 -6.97
N SER A 154 9.98 1.29 -7.26
CA SER A 154 8.67 1.96 -7.32
C SER A 154 8.24 2.57 -5.98
N THR A 155 8.55 1.94 -4.85
CA THR A 155 8.23 2.45 -3.52
C THR A 155 9.04 3.70 -3.21
N ASP A 156 10.32 3.71 -3.53
CA ASP A 156 11.21 4.86 -3.33
C ASP A 156 10.73 6.06 -4.16
N LEU A 157 10.40 5.83 -5.45
CA LEU A 157 9.90 6.87 -6.34
C LEU A 157 8.59 7.50 -5.85
N LEU A 158 7.70 6.71 -5.25
CA LEU A 158 6.44 7.22 -4.69
C LEU A 158 6.62 8.06 -3.41
N ASN A 159 7.85 8.12 -2.86
CA ASN A 159 8.17 8.83 -1.62
C ASN A 159 9.27 9.90 -1.78
N ILE A 160 9.59 10.30 -3.01
CA ILE A 160 10.54 11.38 -3.27
C ILE A 160 10.08 12.70 -2.65
N ASP A 161 11.03 13.52 -2.23
CA ASP A 161 10.80 14.83 -1.62
C ASP A 161 10.78 15.99 -2.65
N ARG A 162 11.29 15.75 -3.86
CA ARG A 162 11.38 16.71 -4.95
C ARG A 162 11.20 16.04 -6.30
N ILE A 163 10.74 16.79 -7.28
CA ILE A 163 10.68 16.34 -8.68
C ILE A 163 12.09 16.32 -9.25
N PRO A 164 12.60 15.19 -9.73
CA PRO A 164 13.90 15.13 -10.39
C PRO A 164 13.86 15.82 -11.76
N GLU A 165 14.98 16.37 -12.19
CA GLU A 165 15.12 16.99 -13.53
C GLU A 165 14.96 15.98 -14.66
N SER A 166 15.42 14.76 -14.45
CA SER A 166 15.28 13.64 -15.39
C SER A 166 15.18 12.31 -14.67
N ILE A 167 14.51 11.35 -15.29
CA ILE A 167 14.40 9.96 -14.80
C ILE A 167 14.72 9.02 -15.97
N CYS A 168 15.56 8.02 -15.71
CA CYS A 168 15.75 6.88 -16.59
C CYS A 168 15.00 5.67 -16.01
N ILE A 169 14.12 5.06 -16.80
CA ILE A 169 13.34 3.89 -16.37
C ILE A 169 13.93 2.65 -17.04
N VAL A 170 14.31 1.66 -16.22
CA VAL A 170 14.80 0.37 -16.68
C VAL A 170 13.66 -0.64 -16.58
N GLY A 171 13.13 -1.03 -17.72
CA GLY A 171 11.95 -1.87 -17.87
C GLY A 171 10.72 -1.07 -18.31
N GLY A 172 9.84 -1.71 -19.08
CA GLY A 172 8.66 -1.09 -19.68
C GLY A 172 7.39 -1.93 -19.54
N GLY A 173 7.38 -2.84 -18.57
CA GLY A 173 6.21 -3.69 -18.29
C GLY A 173 5.14 -2.99 -17.49
#